data_7b5502ac5f93dd97e5f339c950d42458
#
_entry.id   7b5502ac5f93dd97e5f339c950d42458
#
_cell.length_a   1.000
_cell.length_b   1.000
_cell.length_c   1.000
_cell.angle_alpha   90.00
_cell.angle_beta   90.00
_cell.angle_gamma   90.00
#
_symmetry.space_group_name_H-M   'P 1'
#
loop_
_entity.id
_entity.type
_entity.pdbx_description
1 polymer ?
#
loop_
_entity_poly.entity_id
_entity_poly.type
_entity_poly.pdbx_seq_one_letter_code
_entity_poly.pdbx_strand_id
1 'polypeptide(L)'
;MYILMVRLKVKEEKIQEFIEESIGDAAGSVKNEPGCRRFDIIQDSTDPTQFAFCEIYDNEDAFKAHTTYEHFKIWAENTKDFYSAETEVSFCKPVYPTDNVKWGSARDDFSDHEYFSNSSLMVIAAPQYVKKENVQEFIDSITLDSIGSTNEEPGCL
;
A
#
# COMPACT_ATOMS: atom_id res chain seq x y z
N MET A 1 3.92 13.81 3.87
CA MET A 1 3.25 12.51 3.71
C MET A 1 3.90 11.48 4.62
N TYR A 2 3.13 10.52 5.05
CA TYR A 2 3.56 9.40 5.86
C TYR A 2 3.16 8.12 5.13
N ILE A 3 4.13 7.33 4.72
CA ILE A 3 3.93 6.17 3.86
C ILE A 3 4.36 4.92 4.60
N LEU A 4 3.49 3.92 4.63
CA LEU A 4 3.79 2.61 5.17
C LEU A 4 3.84 1.58 4.03
N MET A 5 4.83 0.70 4.13
CA MET A 5 4.87 -0.56 3.40
C MET A 5 4.81 -1.69 4.42
N VAL A 6 3.75 -2.46 4.39
CA VAL A 6 3.51 -3.58 5.31
C VAL A 6 3.59 -4.87 4.52
N ARG A 7 4.37 -5.84 5.00
CA ARG A 7 4.43 -7.19 4.44
C ARG A 7 3.88 -8.19 5.43
N LEU A 8 3.00 -9.04 4.95
CA LEU A 8 2.28 -9.98 5.76
C LEU A 8 2.32 -11.37 5.10
N LYS A 9 2.44 -12.40 5.93
CA LYS A 9 2.26 -13.77 5.47
C LYS A 9 1.12 -14.42 6.25
N VAL A 10 0.10 -14.84 5.50
CA VAL A 10 -1.16 -15.36 6.03
C VAL A 10 -1.16 -16.88 5.93
N LYS A 11 -1.86 -17.57 6.84
CA LYS A 11 -2.13 -19.00 6.75
C LYS A 11 -2.98 -19.29 5.51
N GLU A 12 -2.69 -20.37 4.80
CA GLU A 12 -3.35 -20.71 3.54
C GLU A 12 -4.87 -20.78 3.67
N GLU A 13 -5.36 -21.38 4.76
CA GLU A 13 -6.79 -21.52 5.04
C GLU A 13 -7.49 -20.21 5.44
N LYS A 14 -6.72 -19.12 5.62
CA LYS A 14 -7.22 -17.79 6.03
C LYS A 14 -7.14 -16.75 4.93
N ILE A 15 -6.66 -17.09 3.76
CA ILE A 15 -6.45 -16.14 2.65
C ILE A 15 -7.74 -15.37 2.30
N GLN A 16 -8.84 -16.09 2.11
CA GLN A 16 -10.10 -15.45 1.67
C GLN A 16 -10.67 -14.53 2.76
N GLU A 17 -10.70 -14.99 4.01
CA GLU A 17 -11.16 -14.18 5.14
C GLU A 17 -10.28 -12.94 5.33
N PHE A 18 -8.95 -13.10 5.18
CA PHE A 18 -8.00 -11.99 5.27
C PHE A 18 -8.24 -10.93 4.18
N ILE A 19 -8.50 -11.34 2.95
CA ILE A 19 -8.80 -10.43 1.84
C ILE A 19 -10.07 -9.64 2.15
N GLU A 20 -11.15 -10.30 2.59
CA GLU A 20 -12.43 -9.65 2.89
C GLU A 20 -12.29 -8.64 4.03
N GLU A 21 -11.65 -9.00 5.14
CA GLU A 21 -11.39 -8.10 6.26
C GLU A 21 -10.52 -6.91 5.85
N SER A 22 -9.45 -7.17 5.08
CA SER A 22 -8.52 -6.11 4.65
C SER A 22 -9.15 -5.13 3.66
N ILE A 23 -10.01 -5.61 2.76
CA ILE A 23 -10.82 -4.74 1.88
C ILE A 23 -11.72 -3.85 2.73
N GLY A 24 -12.36 -4.39 3.78
CA GLY A 24 -13.20 -3.64 4.70
C GLY A 24 -12.45 -2.50 5.39
N ASP A 25 -11.24 -2.76 5.88
CA ASP A 25 -10.40 -1.75 6.51
C ASP A 25 -9.92 -0.70 5.50
N ALA A 26 -9.38 -1.10 4.36
CA ALA A 26 -8.90 -0.19 3.32
C ALA A 26 -10.01 0.73 2.79
N ALA A 27 -11.19 0.17 2.50
CA ALA A 27 -12.35 0.94 2.06
C ALA A 27 -12.83 1.92 3.15
N GLY A 28 -12.85 1.48 4.41
CA GLY A 28 -13.17 2.31 5.56
C GLY A 28 -12.20 3.48 5.69
N SER A 29 -10.91 3.22 5.57
CA SER A 29 -9.84 4.21 5.67
C SER A 29 -9.95 5.28 4.60
N VAL A 30 -10.01 4.88 3.33
CA VAL A 30 -10.09 5.84 2.21
C VAL A 30 -11.38 6.64 2.23
N LYS A 31 -12.51 6.02 2.60
CA LYS A 31 -13.83 6.69 2.60
C LYS A 31 -14.03 7.62 3.79
N ASN A 32 -13.60 7.23 4.98
CA ASN A 32 -14.01 7.88 6.22
C ASN A 32 -12.91 8.68 6.91
N GLU A 33 -11.64 8.44 6.57
CA GLU A 33 -10.52 9.12 7.20
C GLU A 33 -10.04 10.31 6.38
N PRO A 34 -10.15 11.54 6.88
CA PRO A 34 -9.72 12.74 6.15
C PRO A 34 -8.26 12.73 5.74
N GLY A 35 -7.40 12.07 6.51
CA GLY A 35 -5.96 12.01 6.28
C GLY A 35 -5.46 10.78 5.55
N CYS A 36 -6.30 9.79 5.26
CA CYS A 36 -5.92 8.64 4.42
C CYS A 36 -6.06 9.01 2.94
N ARG A 37 -4.95 8.98 2.20
CA ARG A 37 -4.92 9.28 0.77
C ARG A 37 -5.12 8.05 -0.10
N ARG A 38 -4.51 6.95 0.32
CA ARG A 38 -4.47 5.71 -0.45
C ARG A 38 -4.22 4.53 0.48
N PHE A 39 -4.83 3.40 0.15
CA PHE A 39 -4.59 2.14 0.84
C PHE A 39 -4.70 1.00 -0.17
N ASP A 40 -3.56 0.50 -0.65
CA ASP A 40 -3.52 -0.60 -1.60
C ASP A 40 -3.24 -1.92 -0.88
N ILE A 41 -3.97 -2.95 -1.28
CA ILE A 41 -3.76 -4.34 -0.85
C ILE A 41 -3.26 -5.11 -2.07
N ILE A 42 -2.09 -5.71 -1.95
CA ILE A 42 -1.40 -6.42 -3.03
C ILE A 42 -1.16 -7.86 -2.58
N GLN A 43 -1.51 -8.83 -3.42
CA GLN A 43 -1.21 -10.25 -3.21
C GLN A 43 -0.13 -10.70 -4.18
N ASP A 44 0.84 -11.48 -3.72
CA ASP A 44 1.86 -12.08 -4.58
C ASP A 44 1.23 -13.09 -5.54
N SER A 45 1.52 -12.96 -6.82
CA SER A 45 0.95 -13.82 -7.88
C SER A 45 1.52 -15.24 -7.89
N THR A 46 2.64 -15.49 -7.20
CA THR A 46 3.33 -16.78 -7.13
C THR A 46 3.20 -17.48 -5.79
N ASP A 47 3.04 -16.73 -4.70
CA ASP A 47 2.76 -17.22 -3.35
C ASP A 47 1.52 -16.50 -2.78
N PRO A 48 0.33 -17.07 -2.94
CA PRO A 48 -0.92 -16.41 -2.54
C PRO A 48 -1.05 -16.17 -1.03
N THR A 49 -0.15 -16.71 -0.22
CA THR A 49 -0.09 -16.44 1.22
C THR A 49 0.60 -15.12 1.55
N GLN A 50 1.30 -14.51 0.59
CA GLN A 50 2.03 -13.27 0.80
C GLN A 50 1.22 -12.05 0.34
N PHE A 51 1.15 -11.06 1.20
CA PHE A 51 0.49 -9.79 0.96
C PHE A 51 1.43 -8.62 1.25
N ALA A 52 1.17 -7.51 0.58
CA ALA A 52 1.75 -6.22 0.91
C ALA A 52 0.66 -5.16 0.96
N PHE A 53 0.75 -4.25 1.94
CA PHE A 53 -0.05 -3.03 1.95
C PHE A 53 0.84 -1.84 1.62
N CYS A 54 0.32 -0.92 0.82
CA CYS A 54 0.89 0.39 0.62
C CYS A 54 -0.13 1.42 1.12
N GLU A 55 0.20 2.08 2.21
CA GLU A 55 -0.69 3.03 2.87
C GLU A 55 -0.06 4.41 2.82
N ILE A 56 -0.85 5.42 2.43
CA ILE A 56 -0.38 6.80 2.30
C ILE A 56 -1.31 7.71 3.08
N TYR A 57 -0.72 8.41 4.07
CA TYR A 57 -1.40 9.37 4.92
C TYR A 57 -0.82 10.78 4.73
N ASP A 58 -1.60 11.80 5.03
CA ASP A 58 -1.16 13.20 5.01
C ASP A 58 0.05 13.44 5.90
N ASN A 59 0.07 12.80 7.07
CA ASN A 59 1.12 12.90 8.08
C ASN A 59 1.00 11.76 9.11
N GLU A 60 1.94 11.72 10.06
CA GLU A 60 1.97 10.71 11.12
C GLU A 60 0.73 10.77 12.03
N ASP A 61 0.16 11.96 12.29
CA ASP A 61 -1.02 12.07 13.14
C ASP A 61 -2.26 11.48 12.47
N ALA A 62 -2.37 11.59 11.14
CA ALA A 62 -3.41 10.92 10.37
C ALA A 62 -3.29 9.38 10.46
N PHE A 63 -2.08 8.84 10.38
CA PHE A 63 -1.84 7.42 10.61
C PHE A 63 -2.20 7.00 12.06
N LYS A 64 -1.82 7.79 13.06
CA LYS A 64 -2.20 7.52 14.45
C LYS A 64 -3.72 7.55 14.64
N ALA A 65 -4.41 8.48 13.97
CA ALA A 65 -5.87 8.52 13.98
C ALA A 65 -6.46 7.24 13.36
N HIS A 66 -5.93 6.74 12.23
CA HIS A 66 -6.33 5.49 11.59
C HIS A 66 -6.45 4.34 12.60
N THR A 67 -5.46 4.13 13.45
CA THR A 67 -5.45 3.05 14.45
C THR A 67 -6.55 3.17 15.51
N THR A 68 -7.28 4.28 15.56
CA THR A 68 -8.39 4.50 16.49
C THR A 68 -9.76 4.28 15.87
N TYR A 69 -9.85 4.18 14.56
CA TYR A 69 -11.12 3.97 13.85
C TYR A 69 -11.66 2.54 14.05
N GLU A 70 -12.97 2.40 13.92
CA GLU A 70 -13.66 1.12 14.17
C GLU A 70 -13.27 0.06 13.14
N HIS A 71 -13.16 0.41 11.85
CA HIS A 71 -12.77 -0.52 10.79
C HIS A 71 -11.38 -1.14 11.05
N PHE A 72 -10.39 -0.33 11.46
CA PHE A 72 -9.08 -0.85 11.84
C PHE A 72 -9.15 -1.80 13.04
N LYS A 73 -9.91 -1.45 14.08
CA LYS A 73 -10.05 -2.30 15.28
C LYS A 73 -10.70 -3.62 14.96
N ILE A 74 -11.75 -3.62 14.12
CA ILE A 74 -12.42 -4.82 13.64
C ILE A 74 -11.43 -5.68 12.86
N TRP A 75 -10.72 -5.09 11.88
CA TRP A 75 -9.70 -5.78 11.12
C TRP A 75 -8.62 -6.40 12.01
N ALA A 76 -8.04 -5.62 12.92
CA ALA A 76 -6.97 -6.07 13.80
C ALA A 76 -7.42 -7.24 14.72
N GLU A 77 -8.65 -7.18 15.27
CA GLU A 77 -9.18 -8.25 16.11
C GLU A 77 -9.49 -9.51 15.29
N ASN A 78 -10.09 -9.37 14.11
CA ASN A 78 -10.50 -10.50 13.29
C ASN A 78 -9.29 -11.22 12.67
N THR A 79 -8.23 -10.49 12.33
CA THR A 79 -7.06 -11.05 11.63
C THR A 79 -5.91 -11.46 12.55
N LYS A 80 -5.94 -11.16 13.83
CA LYS A 80 -4.82 -11.38 14.79
C LYS A 80 -4.20 -12.79 14.76
N ASP A 81 -5.02 -13.80 14.49
CA ASP A 81 -4.60 -15.21 14.46
C ASP A 81 -4.36 -15.75 13.03
N PHE A 82 -4.44 -14.90 11.99
CA PHE A 82 -4.32 -15.32 10.59
C PHE A 82 -2.88 -15.45 10.11
N TYR A 83 -1.94 -14.83 10.79
CA TYR A 83 -0.55 -14.74 10.34
C TYR A 83 0.23 -16.05 10.54
N SER A 84 1.07 -16.37 9.56
CA SER A 84 1.99 -17.51 9.58
C SER A 84 3.45 -17.09 9.75
N ALA A 85 3.73 -15.79 9.71
CA ALA A 85 5.03 -15.17 9.97
C ALA A 85 4.86 -13.82 10.66
N GLU A 86 5.95 -13.26 11.16
CA GLU A 86 5.99 -11.92 11.72
C GLU A 86 5.69 -10.86 10.63
N THR A 87 4.88 -9.88 10.96
CA THR A 87 4.55 -8.76 10.08
C THR A 87 5.73 -7.79 10.02
N GLU A 88 6.14 -7.42 8.81
CA GLU A 88 7.18 -6.43 8.58
C GLU A 88 6.55 -5.08 8.23
N VAL A 89 6.89 -4.03 8.97
CA VAL A 89 6.42 -2.66 8.70
C VAL A 89 7.61 -1.76 8.41
N SER A 90 7.55 -1.06 7.29
CA SER A 90 8.53 -0.05 6.90
C SER A 90 7.86 1.31 6.77
N PHE A 91 8.38 2.31 7.48
CA PHE A 91 7.97 3.71 7.33
C PHE A 91 8.84 4.38 6.28
N CYS A 92 8.19 4.88 5.24
CA CYS A 92 8.84 5.33 4.02
C CYS A 92 8.69 6.85 3.82
N LYS A 93 9.62 7.41 3.06
CA LYS A 93 9.54 8.78 2.56
C LYS A 93 9.43 8.74 1.03
N PRO A 94 8.56 9.57 0.43
CA PRO A 94 8.45 9.63 -1.02
C PRO A 94 9.75 10.20 -1.62
N VAL A 95 10.21 9.59 -2.70
CA VAL A 95 11.32 10.08 -3.51
C VAL A 95 10.78 10.62 -4.83
N TYR A 96 9.92 9.88 -5.49
CA TYR A 96 9.21 10.23 -6.71
C TYR A 96 7.81 9.59 -6.69
N PRO A 97 6.78 10.26 -7.25
CA PRO A 97 6.77 11.62 -7.79
C PRO A 97 7.00 12.71 -6.72
N THR A 98 7.60 13.84 -7.11
CA THR A 98 7.88 14.96 -6.18
C THR A 98 6.67 15.82 -5.89
N ASP A 99 5.65 15.76 -6.74
CA ASP A 99 4.39 16.48 -6.57
C ASP A 99 3.46 15.67 -5.67
N ASN A 100 3.06 16.26 -4.55
CA ASN A 100 2.15 15.63 -3.58
C ASN A 100 0.78 15.28 -4.17
N VAL A 101 0.31 15.99 -5.19
CA VAL A 101 -0.96 15.71 -5.87
C VAL A 101 -0.92 14.37 -6.59
N LYS A 102 0.24 14.01 -7.15
CA LYS A 102 0.43 12.73 -7.86
C LYS A 102 0.40 11.49 -6.96
N TRP A 103 0.50 11.66 -5.65
CA TRP A 103 0.31 10.57 -4.69
C TRP A 103 -1.17 10.29 -4.40
N GLY A 104 -2.04 10.89 -5.16
CA GLY A 104 -3.44 10.57 -5.28
C GLY A 104 -4.31 10.94 -4.08
N SER A 105 -5.58 10.91 -4.36
CA SER A 105 -6.64 10.62 -3.40
C SER A 105 -7.51 9.56 -4.07
N ALA A 106 -7.60 8.39 -3.53
CA ALA A 106 -8.55 7.38 -4.00
C ALA A 106 -10.01 7.75 -3.70
N ARG A 107 -10.25 8.93 -3.07
CA ARG A 107 -11.57 9.36 -2.63
C ARG A 107 -12.57 9.60 -3.75
N ASP A 108 -12.09 10.09 -4.90
CA ASP A 108 -12.97 10.45 -6.00
C ASP A 108 -13.36 9.25 -6.88
N ASP A 109 -12.62 8.13 -6.77
CA ASP A 109 -12.79 6.93 -7.59
C ASP A 109 -13.43 5.75 -6.84
N PHE A 110 -13.77 5.94 -5.55
CA PHE A 110 -14.44 4.92 -4.75
C PHE A 110 -15.95 4.88 -5.02
N SER A 111 -16.34 4.61 -6.24
CA SER A 111 -17.69 4.19 -6.56
C SER A 111 -17.77 2.66 -6.51
N ASP A 112 -18.33 2.16 -5.40
CA ASP A 112 -18.90 0.81 -5.24
C ASP A 112 -18.21 -0.38 -5.94
N HIS A 113 -17.63 -1.29 -5.16
CA HIS A 113 -17.33 -2.71 -5.41
C HIS A 113 -16.68 -3.13 -6.75
N GLU A 114 -16.84 -2.40 -7.85
CA GLU A 114 -16.26 -2.72 -9.15
C GLU A 114 -14.75 -2.46 -9.22
N TYR A 115 -14.22 -1.62 -8.34
CA TYR A 115 -12.79 -1.27 -8.31
C TYR A 115 -11.88 -2.47 -8.04
N PHE A 116 -12.37 -3.45 -7.29
CA PHE A 116 -11.58 -4.61 -6.89
C PHE A 116 -11.71 -5.84 -7.79
N SER A 117 -12.71 -5.88 -8.68
CA SER A 117 -13.05 -7.11 -9.41
C SER A 117 -12.42 -7.26 -10.79
N ASN A 118 -11.80 -6.22 -11.36
CA ASN A 118 -11.43 -6.21 -12.79
C ASN A 118 -10.13 -5.45 -13.12
N SER A 119 -9.21 -5.22 -12.19
CA SER A 119 -7.98 -4.54 -12.55
C SER A 119 -7.07 -5.49 -13.33
N SER A 120 -6.89 -5.21 -14.61
CA SER A 120 -5.81 -5.76 -15.42
C SER A 120 -4.45 -5.13 -15.10
N LEU A 121 -4.35 -4.43 -13.98
CA LEU A 121 -3.13 -3.77 -13.54
C LEU A 121 -2.13 -4.80 -13.02
N MET A 122 -0.92 -4.71 -13.51
CA MET A 122 0.22 -5.41 -12.95
C MET A 122 0.94 -4.46 -11.98
N VAL A 123 1.01 -4.86 -10.71
CA VAL A 123 1.73 -4.11 -9.68
C VAL A 123 3.06 -4.81 -9.40
N ILE A 124 4.15 -4.06 -9.43
CA ILE A 124 5.49 -4.57 -9.10
C ILE A 124 5.97 -3.85 -7.84
N ALA A 125 6.15 -4.59 -6.75
CA ALA A 125 6.79 -4.10 -5.54
C ALA A 125 8.21 -4.69 -5.45
N ALA A 126 9.22 -3.89 -5.78
CA ALA A 126 10.62 -4.31 -5.84
C ALA A 126 11.47 -3.63 -4.75
N PRO A 127 11.58 -4.20 -3.54
CA PRO A 127 12.44 -3.65 -2.51
C PRO A 127 13.92 -3.78 -2.91
N GLN A 128 14.67 -2.68 -2.75
CA GLN A 128 16.08 -2.62 -3.09
C GLN A 128 16.94 -2.41 -1.84
N TYR A 129 18.01 -3.19 -1.72
CA TYR A 129 18.99 -3.06 -0.65
C TYR A 129 20.25 -2.39 -1.19
N VAL A 130 20.38 -1.10 -0.94
CA VAL A 130 21.48 -0.28 -1.46
C VAL A 130 22.52 -0.08 -0.38
N LYS A 131 23.82 -0.19 -0.73
CA LYS A 131 24.92 0.16 0.18
C LYS A 131 24.82 1.63 0.57
N LYS A 132 25.10 1.94 1.84
CA LYS A 132 24.91 3.27 2.40
C LYS A 132 25.64 4.37 1.61
N GLU A 133 26.84 4.07 1.12
CA GLU A 133 27.66 4.97 0.31
C GLU A 133 27.08 5.27 -1.07
N ASN A 134 26.20 4.40 -1.61
CA ASN A 134 25.64 4.51 -2.95
C ASN A 134 24.17 5.00 -2.95
N VAL A 135 23.61 5.32 -1.79
CA VAL A 135 22.18 5.68 -1.67
C VAL A 135 21.82 6.89 -2.53
N GLN A 136 22.64 7.94 -2.54
CA GLN A 136 22.31 9.13 -3.31
C GLN A 136 22.41 8.89 -4.81
N GLU A 137 23.44 8.19 -5.28
CA GLU A 137 23.59 7.81 -6.68
C GLU A 137 22.42 6.93 -7.16
N PHE A 138 21.99 5.99 -6.31
CA PHE A 138 20.83 5.15 -6.59
C PHE A 138 19.53 5.99 -6.69
N ILE A 139 19.31 6.92 -5.76
CA ILE A 139 18.13 7.81 -5.78
C ILE A 139 18.12 8.63 -7.07
N ASP A 140 19.24 9.22 -7.47
CA ASP A 140 19.33 10.02 -8.67
C ASP A 140 19.02 9.17 -9.92
N SER A 141 19.59 7.97 -10.00
CA SER A 141 19.37 7.04 -11.11
C SER A 141 17.93 6.55 -11.21
N ILE A 142 17.34 6.06 -10.11
CA ILE A 142 15.98 5.53 -10.13
C ILE A 142 14.94 6.63 -10.36
N THR A 143 15.23 7.87 -9.94
CA THR A 143 14.37 9.02 -10.22
C THR A 143 14.32 9.33 -11.72
N LEU A 144 15.46 9.31 -12.40
CA LEU A 144 15.54 9.50 -13.86
C LEU A 144 14.78 8.39 -14.61
N ASP A 145 14.97 7.14 -14.19
CA ASP A 145 14.26 6.00 -14.75
C ASP A 145 12.74 6.14 -14.58
N SER A 146 12.29 6.50 -13.38
CA SER A 146 10.86 6.72 -13.09
C SER A 146 10.25 7.86 -13.92
N ILE A 147 11.00 8.94 -14.14
CA ILE A 147 10.56 10.05 -15.01
C ILE A 147 10.43 9.56 -16.46
N GLY A 148 11.39 8.78 -16.94
CA GLY A 148 11.35 8.20 -18.28
C GLY A 148 10.14 7.29 -18.46
N SER A 149 9.96 6.33 -17.55
CA SER A 149 8.88 5.37 -17.59
C SER A 149 7.49 6.06 -17.58
N THR A 150 7.27 7.02 -16.69
CA THR A 150 5.96 7.72 -16.60
C THR A 150 5.68 8.65 -17.79
N ASN A 151 6.70 9.13 -18.50
CA ASN A 151 6.53 10.03 -19.63
C ASN A 151 6.52 9.32 -20.99
N GLU A 152 7.19 8.20 -21.13
CA GLU A 152 7.49 7.58 -22.42
C GLU A 152 6.88 6.18 -22.60
N GLU A 153 6.53 5.50 -21.49
CA GLU A 153 6.00 4.13 -21.54
C GLU A 153 4.47 4.12 -21.46
N PRO A 154 3.77 3.72 -22.56
CA PRO A 154 2.32 3.54 -22.52
C PRO A 154 1.94 2.43 -21.52
N GLY A 155 1.20 2.79 -20.47
CA GLY A 155 0.75 1.84 -19.45
C GLY A 155 1.54 1.88 -18.14
N CYS A 156 2.56 2.71 -18.03
CA CYS A 156 3.13 3.10 -16.74
C CYS A 156 2.27 4.23 -16.13
N LEU A 157 1.67 3.98 -14.94
CA LEU A 157 0.73 4.88 -14.27
C LEU A 157 1.38 5.60 -13.09
#